data_e46d2d8238d049c1bda0623f6fb64c4c
#
_entry.id   e46d2d8238d049c1bda0623f6fb64c4c
#
_cell.length_a   1.000
_cell.length_b   1.000
_cell.length_c   1.000
_cell.angle_alpha   90.00
_cell.angle_beta   90.00
_cell.angle_gamma   90.00
#
_symmetry.space_group_name_H-M   'P 1'
#
loop_
_entity.id
_entity.type
_entity.pdbx_description
1 polymer ?
#
loop_
_entity_poly.entity_id
_entity_poly.type
_entity_poly.pdbx_seq_one_letter_code
_entity_poly.pdbx_strand_id
1 'polypeptide(L)'
;MKKTSISSIGNLDMIERKPDQTVMSCELEDAESFYRFWQGLAYERIMIQVITSGSFIEDLSEFFKGYAYKVTKLAKRQFHFQCVVHEAGRSIADFLFLLASINDDVFLITAPQPDKNHFSEGKLQCLTDSGERIMWFEYDAADIYMVGGN
;
A
#
# COMPACT_ATOMS: atom_id res chain seq x y z
N MET A 1 12.09 -7.38 -10.50
CA MET A 1 12.13 -6.05 -9.89
C MET A 1 13.45 -5.36 -10.15
N LYS A 2 13.46 -4.07 -10.29
CA LYS A 2 14.65 -3.27 -10.57
C LYS A 2 14.80 -2.15 -9.54
N LYS A 3 16.04 -1.66 -9.37
CA LYS A 3 16.29 -0.45 -8.58
C LYS A 3 15.74 0.76 -9.32
N THR A 4 15.20 1.71 -8.59
CA THR A 4 14.67 2.94 -9.16
C THR A 4 15.19 4.18 -8.45
N SER A 5 15.17 5.30 -9.16
CA SER A 5 15.59 6.59 -8.61
C SER A 5 14.51 7.17 -7.68
N ILE A 6 14.94 7.84 -6.62
CA ILE A 6 14.05 8.56 -5.71
C ILE A 6 13.19 9.59 -6.46
N SER A 7 13.78 10.27 -7.44
CA SER A 7 13.11 11.32 -8.19
C SER A 7 11.94 10.83 -9.04
N SER A 8 11.81 9.52 -9.25
CA SER A 8 10.72 8.93 -10.04
C SER A 8 9.60 8.34 -9.19
N ILE A 9 9.64 8.50 -7.87
CA ILE A 9 8.64 7.93 -6.96
C ILE A 9 7.47 8.91 -6.80
N GLY A 10 6.25 8.47 -7.17
CA GLY A 10 5.06 9.31 -7.19
C GLY A 10 4.68 9.90 -5.83
N ASN A 11 4.53 9.08 -4.80
CA ASN A 11 4.02 9.50 -3.48
C ASN A 11 5.14 9.81 -2.49
N LEU A 12 6.25 10.38 -2.97
CA LEU A 12 7.45 10.63 -2.17
C LEU A 12 7.19 11.49 -0.93
N ASP A 13 6.33 12.50 -1.04
CA ASP A 13 6.03 13.41 0.07
C ASP A 13 5.30 12.71 1.23
N MET A 14 4.64 11.61 0.94
CA MET A 14 3.91 10.83 1.94
C MET A 14 4.74 9.69 2.53
N ILE A 15 5.95 9.47 2.02
CA ILE A 15 6.77 8.32 2.40
C ILE A 15 8.07 8.81 3.02
N GLU A 16 8.27 8.51 4.30
CA GLU A 16 9.50 8.80 5.01
C GLU A 16 10.35 7.54 5.09
N ARG A 17 11.61 7.63 4.64
CA ARG A 17 12.53 6.48 4.60
C ARG A 17 13.96 6.92 4.89
N LYS A 18 14.82 5.94 5.17
CA LYS A 18 16.25 6.20 5.37
C LYS A 18 16.90 6.57 4.03
N PRO A 19 17.90 7.48 4.03
CA PRO A 19 18.56 7.91 2.78
C PRO A 19 19.23 6.78 2.00
N ASP A 20 19.70 5.74 2.67
CA ASP A 20 20.41 4.61 2.08
C ASP A 20 19.52 3.43 1.69
N GLN A 21 18.21 3.52 1.93
CA GLN A 21 17.30 2.44 1.56
C GLN A 21 17.18 2.33 0.04
N THR A 22 17.33 1.09 -0.45
CA THR A 22 17.12 0.79 -1.85
C THR A 22 15.62 0.67 -2.14
N VAL A 23 15.16 1.36 -3.18
CA VAL A 23 13.79 1.24 -3.68
C VAL A 23 13.81 0.34 -4.90
N MET A 24 12.96 -0.67 -4.89
CA MET A 24 12.75 -1.57 -6.01
C MET A 24 11.42 -1.26 -6.67
N SER A 25 11.29 -1.52 -7.96
CA SER A 25 10.03 -1.31 -8.68
C SER A 25 9.68 -2.51 -9.54
N CYS A 26 8.37 -2.71 -9.74
CA CYS A 26 7.82 -3.70 -10.64
C CYS A 26 6.77 -3.01 -11.52
N GLU A 27 6.94 -3.12 -12.84
CA GLU A 27 6.00 -2.54 -13.80
C GLU A 27 4.69 -3.33 -13.79
N LEU A 28 3.58 -2.62 -13.80
CA LEU A 28 2.24 -3.19 -13.85
C LEU A 28 1.57 -2.81 -15.17
N GLU A 29 1.16 -3.80 -15.95
CA GLU A 29 0.49 -3.56 -17.23
C GLU A 29 -1.02 -3.48 -17.06
N ASP A 30 -1.58 -4.29 -16.14
CA ASP A 30 -3.01 -4.43 -15.92
C ASP A 30 -3.29 -5.05 -14.55
N ALA A 31 -4.57 -5.25 -14.24
CA ALA A 31 -4.99 -5.88 -12.98
C ALA A 31 -4.45 -7.32 -12.85
N GLU A 32 -4.29 -8.03 -13.95
CA GLU A 32 -3.76 -9.39 -13.94
C GLU A 32 -2.29 -9.41 -13.50
N SER A 33 -1.48 -8.46 -13.97
CA SER A 33 -0.07 -8.36 -13.56
C SER A 33 0.04 -8.01 -12.07
N PHE A 34 -0.85 -7.16 -11.55
CA PHE A 34 -0.88 -6.90 -10.12
C PHE A 34 -1.31 -8.12 -9.33
N TYR A 35 -2.31 -8.86 -9.79
CA TYR A 35 -2.74 -10.08 -9.11
C TYR A 35 -1.62 -11.11 -9.02
N ARG A 36 -0.84 -11.29 -10.08
CA ARG A 36 0.33 -12.18 -10.06
C ARG A 36 1.38 -11.70 -9.07
N PHE A 37 1.63 -10.39 -9.02
CA PHE A 37 2.52 -9.80 -8.02
C PHE A 37 2.00 -10.07 -6.60
N TRP A 38 0.71 -9.83 -6.37
CA TRP A 38 0.03 -10.05 -5.09
C TRP A 38 0.17 -11.50 -4.62
N GLN A 39 -0.09 -12.46 -5.49
CA GLN A 39 0.08 -13.87 -5.18
C GLN A 39 1.53 -14.24 -4.85
N GLY A 40 2.47 -13.63 -5.54
CA GLY A 40 3.90 -13.89 -5.35
C GLY A 40 4.45 -13.37 -4.02
N LEU A 41 3.72 -12.50 -3.31
CA LEU A 41 4.16 -12.00 -2.01
C LEU A 41 4.26 -13.13 -0.97
N ALA A 42 3.39 -14.13 -1.05
CA ALA A 42 3.38 -15.31 -0.18
C ALA A 42 3.40 -15.01 1.33
N TYR A 43 2.82 -13.88 1.75
CA TYR A 43 2.71 -13.51 3.15
C TYR A 43 1.35 -13.94 3.72
N GLU A 44 1.36 -14.41 4.98
CA GLU A 44 0.14 -14.81 5.66
C GLU A 44 -0.75 -13.61 6.03
N ARG A 45 -0.14 -12.45 6.28
CA ARG A 45 -0.86 -11.25 6.70
C ARG A 45 -0.29 -10.04 5.98
N ILE A 46 -1.18 -9.22 5.46
CA ILE A 46 -0.81 -7.97 4.79
C ILE A 46 -1.68 -6.86 5.38
N MET A 47 -1.06 -5.78 5.85
CA MET A 47 -1.79 -4.57 6.22
C MET A 47 -1.97 -3.71 4.98
N ILE A 48 -3.22 -3.42 4.67
CA ILE A 48 -3.60 -2.53 3.59
C ILE A 48 -3.87 -1.16 4.19
N GLN A 49 -3.25 -0.13 3.66
CA GLN A 49 -3.52 1.25 4.03
C GLN A 49 -3.86 2.05 2.79
N VAL A 50 -4.94 2.81 2.86
CA VAL A 50 -5.41 3.63 1.73
C VAL A 50 -5.66 5.05 2.24
N ILE A 51 -5.10 6.03 1.53
CA ILE A 51 -5.44 7.44 1.73
C ILE A 51 -6.43 7.80 0.63
N THR A 52 -7.64 8.15 1.01
CA THR A 52 -8.74 8.35 0.07
C THR A 52 -9.61 9.53 0.46
N SER A 53 -10.45 9.96 -0.47
CA SER A 53 -11.46 11.01 -0.22
C SER A 53 -12.71 10.42 0.44
N GLY A 54 -13.57 11.31 0.96
CA GLY A 54 -14.82 10.89 1.59
C GLY A 54 -15.77 10.13 0.69
N SER A 55 -15.69 10.35 -0.63
CA SER A 55 -16.55 9.63 -1.58
C SER A 55 -16.19 8.15 -1.72
N PHE A 56 -14.96 7.75 -1.41
CA PHE A 56 -14.53 6.35 -1.54
C PHE A 56 -14.46 5.60 -0.22
N ILE A 57 -14.55 6.30 0.92
CA ILE A 57 -14.41 5.64 2.22
C ILE A 57 -15.56 4.66 2.51
N GLU A 58 -16.76 4.94 2.02
CA GLU A 58 -17.89 4.05 2.17
C GLU A 58 -17.70 2.77 1.35
N ASP A 59 -17.16 2.90 0.14
CA ASP A 59 -16.88 1.75 -0.73
C ASP A 59 -15.83 0.83 -0.10
N LEU A 60 -14.78 1.41 0.49
CA LEU A 60 -13.76 0.67 1.22
C LEU A 60 -14.36 -0.07 2.42
N SER A 61 -15.17 0.63 3.22
CA SER A 61 -15.78 0.06 4.42
C SER A 61 -16.74 -1.08 4.07
N GLU A 62 -17.52 -0.94 2.99
CA GLU A 62 -18.42 -1.99 2.53
C GLU A 62 -17.66 -3.19 2.00
N PHE A 63 -16.61 -2.95 1.20
CA PHE A 63 -15.82 -4.04 0.63
C PHE A 63 -15.14 -4.88 1.72
N PHE A 64 -14.60 -4.21 2.74
CA PHE A 64 -13.87 -4.87 3.83
C PHE A 64 -14.69 -5.12 5.09
N LYS A 65 -16.02 -5.12 4.99
CA LYS A 65 -16.90 -5.26 6.17
C LYS A 65 -16.70 -6.56 6.95
N GLY A 66 -16.17 -7.60 6.32
CA GLY A 66 -15.84 -8.87 6.97
C GLY A 66 -14.50 -8.88 7.70
N TYR A 67 -13.76 -7.77 7.66
CA TYR A 67 -12.44 -7.62 8.26
C TYR A 67 -12.46 -6.55 9.34
N ALA A 68 -11.53 -6.65 10.29
CA ALA A 68 -11.32 -5.59 11.25
C ALA A 68 -10.60 -4.42 10.56
N TYR A 69 -11.29 -3.31 10.34
CA TYR A 69 -10.69 -2.14 9.72
C TYR A 69 -10.83 -0.91 10.63
N LYS A 70 -10.00 0.10 10.38
CA LYS A 70 -10.01 1.35 11.09
C LYS A 70 -9.97 2.51 10.09
N VAL A 71 -10.79 3.54 10.35
CA VAL A 71 -10.84 4.77 9.56
C VAL A 71 -10.41 5.93 10.44
N THR A 72 -9.47 6.74 9.95
CA THR A 72 -9.01 7.95 10.64
C THR A 72 -9.16 9.14 9.70
N LYS A 73 -9.81 10.20 10.15
CA LYS A 73 -9.93 11.43 9.38
C LYS A 73 -8.62 12.21 9.48
N LEU A 74 -7.99 12.51 8.34
CA LEU A 74 -6.75 13.26 8.27
C LEU A 74 -6.98 14.76 8.04
N ALA A 75 -7.95 15.09 7.18
CA ALA A 75 -8.32 16.45 6.82
C ALA A 75 -9.79 16.46 6.40
N LYS A 76 -10.31 17.65 6.02
CA LYS A 76 -11.75 17.84 5.74
C LYS A 76 -12.34 16.81 4.76
N ARG A 77 -11.57 16.38 3.75
CA ARG A 77 -12.03 15.43 2.73
C ARG A 77 -11.03 14.28 2.51
N GLN A 78 -10.18 14.03 3.50
CA GLN A 78 -9.15 13.01 3.38
C GLN A 78 -9.22 12.07 4.57
N PHE A 79 -9.19 10.77 4.28
CA PHE A 79 -9.31 9.71 5.27
C PHE A 79 -8.19 8.70 5.09
N HIS A 80 -7.74 8.14 6.20
CA HIS A 80 -6.82 7.02 6.25
C HIS A 80 -7.62 5.77 6.65
N PHE A 81 -7.64 4.80 5.75
CA PHE A 81 -8.23 3.48 5.98
C PHE A 81 -7.12 2.48 6.19
N GLN A 82 -7.26 1.60 7.18
CA GLN A 82 -6.32 0.50 7.36
C GLN A 82 -7.05 -0.78 7.70
N CYS A 83 -6.55 -1.91 7.17
CA CYS A 83 -7.15 -3.22 7.33
C CYS A 83 -6.09 -4.30 7.20
N VAL A 84 -6.14 -5.32 8.04
CA VAL A 84 -5.26 -6.49 7.92
C VAL A 84 -6.02 -7.61 7.26
N VAL A 85 -5.45 -8.15 6.17
CA VAL A 85 -6.01 -9.30 5.47
C VAL A 85 -5.11 -10.51 5.60
N HIS A 86 -5.72 -11.70 5.60
CA HIS A 86 -5.04 -12.98 5.83
C HIS A 86 -4.97 -13.84 4.56
N GLU A 87 -5.49 -13.35 3.45
CA GLU A 87 -5.54 -14.12 2.22
C GLU A 87 -5.26 -13.25 1.00
N ALA A 88 -4.68 -13.84 -0.02
CA ALA A 88 -4.32 -13.16 -1.26
C ALA A 88 -5.41 -13.38 -2.32
N GLY A 89 -6.66 -13.03 -2.01
CA GLY A 89 -7.79 -13.23 -2.90
C GLY A 89 -7.78 -12.31 -4.11
N ARG A 90 -8.30 -12.80 -5.22
CA ARG A 90 -8.41 -12.06 -6.48
C ARG A 90 -9.24 -10.78 -6.32
N SER A 91 -10.35 -10.87 -5.59
CA SER A 91 -11.25 -9.72 -5.39
C SER A 91 -10.55 -8.57 -4.68
N ILE A 92 -9.72 -8.87 -3.67
CA ILE A 92 -8.96 -7.86 -2.95
C ILE A 92 -7.94 -7.21 -3.88
N ALA A 93 -7.19 -8.01 -4.62
CA ALA A 93 -6.18 -7.50 -5.55
C ALA A 93 -6.80 -6.58 -6.61
N ASP A 94 -7.89 -7.01 -7.23
CA ASP A 94 -8.57 -6.22 -8.26
C ASP A 94 -9.11 -4.91 -7.70
N PHE A 95 -9.66 -4.92 -6.48
CA PHE A 95 -10.19 -3.72 -5.84
C PHE A 95 -9.07 -2.71 -5.52
N LEU A 96 -7.94 -3.19 -4.99
CA LEU A 96 -6.80 -2.32 -4.70
C LEU A 96 -6.20 -1.73 -5.97
N PHE A 97 -6.09 -2.51 -7.03
CA PHE A 97 -5.61 -2.02 -8.31
C PHE A 97 -6.54 -0.93 -8.87
N LEU A 98 -7.86 -1.14 -8.76
CA LEU A 98 -8.83 -0.13 -9.18
C LEU A 98 -8.65 1.17 -8.43
N LEU A 99 -8.54 1.12 -7.11
CA LEU A 99 -8.32 2.32 -6.28
C LEU A 99 -7.04 3.04 -6.68
N ALA A 100 -5.96 2.31 -6.86
CA ALA A 100 -4.68 2.90 -7.25
C ALA A 100 -4.74 3.53 -8.63
N SER A 101 -5.49 2.94 -9.57
CA SER A 101 -5.62 3.47 -10.94
C SER A 101 -6.49 4.72 -11.00
N ILE A 102 -7.33 4.99 -10.00
CA ILE A 102 -8.09 6.25 -9.89
C ILE A 102 -7.43 7.23 -8.90
N ASN A 103 -6.13 7.06 -8.66
CA ASN A 103 -5.26 7.97 -7.93
C ASN A 103 -5.44 8.01 -6.41
N ASP A 104 -6.00 6.97 -5.82
CA ASP A 104 -5.94 6.80 -4.38
C ASP A 104 -4.55 6.26 -3.99
N ASP A 105 -4.04 6.70 -2.86
CA ASP A 105 -2.75 6.23 -2.35
C ASP A 105 -2.94 4.91 -1.61
N VAL A 106 -2.44 3.83 -2.19
CA VAL A 106 -2.56 2.48 -1.64
C VAL A 106 -1.19 1.99 -1.22
N PHE A 107 -1.08 1.60 0.04
CA PHE A 107 0.14 1.08 0.65
C PHE A 107 -0.10 -0.34 1.15
N LEU A 108 0.86 -1.22 0.91
CA LEU A 108 0.81 -2.61 1.35
C LEU A 108 2.00 -2.87 2.27
N ILE A 109 1.74 -3.35 3.47
CA ILE A 109 2.78 -3.58 4.46
C ILE A 109 2.78 -5.05 4.84
N THR A 110 3.91 -5.72 4.61
CA THR A 110 4.12 -7.09 5.05
C THR A 110 5.22 -7.08 6.10
N ALA A 111 5.00 -7.76 7.21
CA ALA A 111 5.96 -7.75 8.30
C ALA A 111 5.70 -8.92 9.23
N PRO A 112 6.67 -9.25 10.11
CA PRO A 112 6.36 -10.08 11.26
C PRO A 112 5.26 -9.50 12.13
N GLN A 113 5.09 -8.16 12.12
CA GLN A 113 4.03 -7.44 12.84
C GLN A 113 3.36 -6.44 11.91
N PRO A 114 2.56 -6.91 10.91
CA PRO A 114 1.96 -6.00 9.93
C PRO A 114 0.89 -5.08 10.53
N ASP A 115 0.36 -5.40 11.70
CA ASP A 115 -0.64 -4.60 12.42
C ASP A 115 -0.04 -3.40 13.18
N LYS A 116 1.28 -3.25 13.17
CA LYS A 116 1.93 -2.06 13.71
C LYS A 116 1.55 -0.83 12.90
N ASN A 117 1.27 0.29 13.59
CA ASN A 117 0.98 1.54 12.91
C ASN A 117 2.25 2.14 12.30
N HIS A 118 2.30 2.20 10.98
CA HIS A 118 3.39 2.80 10.22
C HIS A 118 3.10 4.23 9.76
N PHE A 119 1.89 4.73 10.03
CA PHE A 119 1.49 6.06 9.57
C PHE A 119 1.55 7.05 10.74
N SER A 120 2.36 8.11 10.61
CA SER A 120 2.55 9.11 11.64
C SER A 120 2.77 10.48 11.01
N GLU A 121 2.13 11.51 11.57
CA GLU A 121 2.29 12.90 11.12
C GLU A 121 2.00 13.08 9.61
N GLY A 122 1.03 12.34 9.09
CA GLY A 122 0.65 12.40 7.67
C GLY A 122 1.61 11.69 6.73
N LYS A 123 2.59 10.95 7.26
CA LYS A 123 3.57 10.22 6.44
C LYS A 123 3.65 8.75 6.80
N LEU A 124 3.87 7.92 5.79
CA LEU A 124 4.15 6.51 5.96
C LEU A 124 5.62 6.31 6.32
N GLN A 125 5.86 5.71 7.47
CA GLN A 125 7.20 5.48 8.01
C GLN A 125 7.77 4.18 7.43
N CYS A 126 8.76 4.31 6.55
CA CYS A 126 9.45 3.17 5.92
C CYS A 126 10.79 2.86 6.60
N LEU A 127 10.91 3.14 7.88
CA LEU A 127 12.12 2.86 8.65
C LEU A 127 12.13 1.39 9.05
N THR A 128 12.51 0.53 8.14
CA THR A 128 12.31 -0.91 8.24
C THR A 128 13.52 -1.62 8.83
N ASP A 129 13.67 -1.56 10.15
CA ASP A 129 14.73 -2.30 10.83
C ASP A 129 14.34 -3.73 11.20
N SER A 130 13.05 -4.09 11.08
CA SER A 130 12.48 -5.33 11.60
C SER A 130 12.05 -6.33 10.51
N GLY A 131 12.49 -6.13 9.27
CA GLY A 131 12.15 -7.02 8.17
C GLY A 131 10.82 -6.71 7.50
N GLU A 132 10.20 -5.58 7.83
CA GLU A 132 9.01 -5.12 7.12
C GLU A 132 9.33 -4.87 5.65
N ARG A 133 8.36 -5.15 4.80
CA ARG A 133 8.36 -4.75 3.40
C ARG A 133 7.19 -3.83 3.19
N ILE A 134 7.47 -2.62 2.73
CA ILE A 134 6.47 -1.59 2.48
C ILE A 134 6.43 -1.35 0.99
N MET A 135 5.23 -1.44 0.43
CA MET A 135 4.99 -1.30 -1.02
C MET A 135 3.93 -0.23 -1.24
N TRP A 136 4.04 0.49 -2.35
CA TRP A 136 3.04 1.48 -2.74
C TRP A 136 2.97 1.57 -4.25
N PHE A 137 1.78 1.95 -4.75
CA PHE A 137 1.60 2.16 -6.18
C PHE A 137 2.12 3.52 -6.61
N GLU A 138 2.70 3.57 -7.79
CA GLU A 138 2.92 4.83 -8.48
C GLU A 138 1.58 5.35 -9.00
N TYR A 139 1.58 6.63 -9.40
CA TYR A 139 0.44 7.29 -10.00
C TYR A 139 -0.15 6.46 -11.15
N ASP A 140 -1.46 6.35 -11.20
CA ASP A 140 -2.22 5.55 -12.18
C ASP A 140 -1.88 4.05 -12.16
N ALA A 141 -1.30 3.55 -11.08
CA ALA A 141 -0.94 2.14 -10.92
C ALA A 141 0.01 1.60 -12.01
N ALA A 142 0.86 2.47 -12.59
CA ALA A 142 1.81 2.07 -13.62
C ALA A 142 2.91 1.15 -13.08
N ASP A 143 3.35 1.41 -11.86
CA ASP A 143 4.38 0.62 -11.18
C ASP A 143 4.00 0.41 -9.72
N ILE A 144 4.58 -0.62 -9.11
CA ILE A 144 4.56 -0.76 -7.67
C ILE A 144 6.01 -0.66 -7.15
N TYR A 145 6.18 0.15 -6.12
CA TYR A 145 7.48 0.36 -5.48
C TYR A 145 7.56 -0.39 -4.17
N MET A 146 8.77 -0.74 -3.76
CA MET A 146 8.98 -1.51 -2.55
C MET A 146 10.27 -1.13 -1.86
N VAL A 147 10.23 -1.02 -0.52
CA VAL A 147 11.41 -0.90 0.34
C VAL A 147 11.34 -1.96 1.44
N GLY A 148 12.52 -2.36 1.92
CA GLY A 148 12.63 -3.34 3.00
C GLY A 148 12.48 -4.78 2.55
N GLY A 149 12.32 -5.67 3.50
CA GLY A 149 12.06 -7.09 3.22
C GLY A 149 13.28 -7.85 2.72
N ASN A 150 14.31 -7.92 3.50
CA ASN A 150 15.50 -8.72 3.18
C ASN A 150 15.20 -10.22 3.20
#